data_eaeba764d29b02cbbbd355e6f02b93fa
#
_entry.id   eaeba764d29b02cbbbd355e6f02b93fa
#
_cell.length_a   1.000
_cell.length_b   1.000
_cell.length_c   1.000
_cell.angle_alpha   90.00
_cell.angle_beta   90.00
_cell.angle_gamma   90.00
#
_symmetry.space_group_name_H-M   'P 1'
#
loop_
_entity.id
_entity.type
_entity.pdbx_description
1 polymer ?
#
loop_
_entity_poly.entity_id
_entity_poly.type
_entity_poly.pdbx_seq_one_letter_code
_entity_poly.pdbx_strand_id
1 'polypeptide(L)'
;MQKIYLDQASTSFPKAPGTADAVYRYMTECGCNTGRGGYAGAYSAEEVVYDTRVLLRRLFCGDEPEISPKNVIFTRNITESLNVLMKGLLRPGDHVLVSSMEHNAVMRPLVQLEKKGIRFDRIPCAADGSMDPAEAEKLIGPATRAVIMLHASNVCGTVLPAAEIGAICRRHGIYFILDTAQTAGVLPVCMETLGADAIAFTGHKGLLGPQGTGGFLIRDGLASELEPLITGGTGSISHTEEIPDFLPDRFEAGTPNLPGIAGLHAALEWLLAQPEGSIAAHEKRLTALFLGKMEELEAEGLIRIIGKHGTEDRVGVVSIVPSCMDPAELAFRLDDRFGIAVRVGLHCAPAAHRTLGTWPTGTVRFSFGISNTEAEADEAARAVAALCRPERKTWN
;
A
#
# COMPACT_ATOMS: atom_id res chain seq x y z
N MET A 1 -23.52 -4.65 -20.41
CA MET A 1 -22.33 -3.77 -20.53
C MET A 1 -21.14 -4.46 -19.90
N GLN A 2 -19.96 -4.34 -20.50
CA GLN A 2 -18.72 -4.79 -19.87
C GLN A 2 -18.47 -3.91 -18.65
N LYS A 3 -18.17 -4.52 -17.50
CA LYS A 3 -17.98 -3.76 -16.25
C LYS A 3 -16.58 -3.17 -16.22
N ILE A 4 -16.48 -1.84 -16.09
CA ILE A 4 -15.19 -1.11 -15.96
C ILE A 4 -14.84 -1.04 -14.48
N TYR A 5 -13.67 -1.58 -14.10
CA TYR A 5 -13.22 -1.62 -12.72
C TYR A 5 -12.13 -0.58 -12.47
N LEU A 6 -12.46 0.48 -11.74
CA LEU A 6 -11.57 1.59 -11.38
C LEU A 6 -11.40 1.75 -9.86
N ASP A 7 -11.38 0.63 -9.13
CA ASP A 7 -11.08 0.59 -7.68
C ASP A 7 -9.80 -0.22 -7.38
N GLN A 8 -8.78 -0.10 -8.24
CA GLN A 8 -7.51 -0.82 -8.15
C GLN A 8 -6.74 -0.51 -6.85
N ALA A 9 -6.84 0.71 -6.33
CA ALA A 9 -6.22 1.12 -5.07
C ALA A 9 -6.79 0.41 -3.82
N SER A 10 -7.97 -0.22 -3.93
CA SER A 10 -8.52 -1.08 -2.88
C SER A 10 -7.99 -2.50 -2.98
N THR A 11 -8.05 -3.08 -4.17
CA THR A 11 -7.50 -4.38 -4.52
C THR A 11 -7.39 -4.46 -6.04
N SER A 12 -6.32 -5.03 -6.57
CA SER A 12 -6.19 -5.22 -8.01
C SER A 12 -7.21 -6.23 -8.54
N PHE A 13 -7.78 -5.94 -9.71
CA PHE A 13 -8.62 -6.86 -10.46
C PHE A 13 -8.51 -6.56 -11.96
N PRO A 14 -8.26 -7.62 -12.81
CA PRO A 14 -7.90 -8.99 -12.41
C PRO A 14 -6.55 -9.08 -11.71
N LYS A 15 -6.25 -10.25 -11.17
CA LYS A 15 -4.93 -10.59 -10.64
C LYS A 15 -3.94 -10.86 -11.77
N ALA A 16 -2.65 -10.92 -11.46
CA ALA A 16 -1.65 -11.32 -12.44
C ALA A 16 -1.97 -12.72 -13.03
N PRO A 17 -1.67 -12.95 -14.31
CA PRO A 17 -1.81 -14.28 -14.92
C PRO A 17 -1.12 -15.36 -14.09
N GLY A 18 -1.75 -16.53 -13.97
CA GLY A 18 -1.22 -17.65 -13.20
C GLY A 18 -1.46 -17.59 -11.69
N THR A 19 -1.86 -16.44 -11.12
CA THR A 19 -2.08 -16.30 -9.66
C THR A 19 -3.13 -17.28 -9.13
N ALA A 20 -4.31 -17.35 -9.77
CA ALA A 20 -5.38 -18.24 -9.34
C ALA A 20 -5.01 -19.72 -9.53
N ASP A 21 -4.35 -20.04 -10.63
CA ASP A 21 -3.89 -21.39 -10.93
C ASP A 21 -2.84 -21.87 -9.91
N ALA A 22 -1.93 -21.01 -9.50
CA ALA A 22 -0.93 -21.33 -8.47
C ALA A 22 -1.59 -21.64 -7.11
N VAL A 23 -2.59 -20.84 -6.70
CA VAL A 23 -3.38 -21.12 -5.49
C VAL A 23 -4.09 -22.48 -5.62
N TYR A 24 -4.77 -22.73 -6.74
CA TYR A 24 -5.49 -23.97 -6.98
C TYR A 24 -4.55 -25.18 -6.95
N ARG A 25 -3.42 -25.14 -7.67
CA ARG A 25 -2.42 -26.21 -7.70
C ARG A 25 -1.84 -26.49 -6.32
N TYR A 26 -1.49 -25.44 -5.58
CA TYR A 26 -0.99 -25.62 -4.21
C TYR A 26 -1.97 -26.42 -3.36
N MET A 27 -3.26 -26.12 -3.43
CA MET A 27 -4.28 -26.79 -2.63
C MET A 27 -4.58 -28.23 -3.08
N THR A 28 -4.42 -28.52 -4.37
CA THR A 28 -4.79 -29.83 -4.95
C THR A 28 -3.63 -30.78 -5.17
N GLU A 29 -2.42 -30.26 -5.36
CA GLU A 29 -1.25 -31.07 -5.74
C GLU A 29 -0.16 -31.10 -4.65
N CYS A 30 0.02 -30.01 -3.89
CA CYS A 30 0.97 -29.93 -2.80
C CYS A 30 0.30 -30.13 -1.44
N GLY A 31 -0.53 -29.16 -0.99
CA GLY A 31 -1.34 -29.22 0.23
C GLY A 31 -0.56 -29.41 1.53
N CYS A 32 0.77 -29.33 1.50
CA CYS A 32 1.66 -29.65 2.60
C CYS A 32 1.96 -28.39 3.44
N ASN A 33 2.32 -28.59 4.70
CA ASN A 33 2.85 -27.52 5.55
C ASN A 33 4.38 -27.44 5.40
N THR A 34 4.94 -26.26 5.63
CA THR A 34 6.38 -26.04 5.81
C THR A 34 6.83 -26.53 7.19
N GLY A 35 8.15 -26.73 7.36
CA GLY A 35 8.75 -27.17 8.60
C GLY A 35 9.28 -28.59 8.51
N ARG A 36 9.44 -29.30 9.62
CA ARG A 36 10.16 -30.58 9.76
C ARG A 36 9.61 -31.79 8.98
N GLY A 37 8.85 -31.58 7.91
CA GLY A 37 8.37 -32.68 7.05
C GLY A 37 9.50 -33.26 6.24
N GLY A 38 9.88 -34.51 6.53
CA GLY A 38 10.93 -35.24 5.79
C GLY A 38 10.45 -35.88 4.47
N TYR A 39 9.58 -35.18 3.70
CA TYR A 39 8.99 -35.72 2.46
C TYR A 39 8.90 -34.62 1.38
N ALA A 40 8.84 -35.07 0.11
CA ALA A 40 8.94 -34.16 -1.05
C ALA A 40 7.97 -32.99 -1.05
N GLY A 41 6.69 -33.18 -0.64
CA GLY A 41 5.71 -32.12 -0.60
C GLY A 41 6.05 -31.01 0.41
N ALA A 42 6.64 -31.37 1.56
CA ALA A 42 7.08 -30.36 2.54
C ALA A 42 8.25 -29.52 1.99
N TYR A 43 9.20 -30.16 1.32
CA TYR A 43 10.31 -29.45 0.66
C TYR A 43 9.82 -28.51 -0.43
N SER A 44 8.85 -28.94 -1.27
CA SER A 44 8.26 -28.07 -2.29
C SER A 44 7.52 -26.87 -1.68
N ALA A 45 6.85 -27.05 -0.54
CA ALA A 45 6.21 -25.94 0.18
C ALA A 45 7.24 -24.93 0.72
N GLU A 46 8.35 -25.43 1.29
CA GLU A 46 9.45 -24.57 1.77
C GLU A 46 10.13 -23.80 0.61
N GLU A 47 10.34 -24.45 -0.53
CA GLU A 47 10.91 -23.85 -1.74
C GLU A 47 10.07 -22.68 -2.22
N VAL A 48 8.75 -22.86 -2.40
CA VAL A 48 7.83 -21.79 -2.81
C VAL A 48 7.89 -20.61 -1.85
N VAL A 49 7.91 -20.85 -0.53
CA VAL A 49 7.99 -19.78 0.47
C VAL A 49 9.33 -19.06 0.38
N TYR A 50 10.43 -19.79 0.28
CA TYR A 50 11.77 -19.22 0.17
C TYR A 50 11.93 -18.40 -1.13
N ASP A 51 11.52 -18.95 -2.26
CA ASP A 51 11.61 -18.28 -3.56
C ASP A 51 10.74 -17.00 -3.60
N THR A 52 9.57 -17.03 -2.96
CA THR A 52 8.75 -15.83 -2.81
C THR A 52 9.50 -14.73 -2.02
N ARG A 53 10.24 -15.11 -0.97
CA ARG A 53 11.09 -14.15 -0.22
C ARG A 53 12.22 -13.60 -1.10
N VAL A 54 12.83 -14.45 -1.94
CA VAL A 54 13.87 -14.03 -2.89
C VAL A 54 13.32 -12.99 -3.87
N LEU A 55 12.13 -13.25 -4.44
CA LEU A 55 11.47 -12.30 -5.36
C LEU A 55 11.11 -10.97 -4.68
N LEU A 56 10.57 -11.01 -3.47
CA LEU A 56 10.27 -9.80 -2.69
C LEU A 56 11.54 -9.03 -2.33
N ARG A 57 12.59 -9.73 -1.89
CA ARG A 57 13.90 -9.10 -1.66
C ARG A 57 14.42 -8.42 -2.91
N ARG A 58 14.37 -9.09 -4.07
CA ARG A 58 14.77 -8.51 -5.35
C ARG A 58 13.96 -7.25 -5.68
N LEU A 59 12.66 -7.28 -5.45
CA LEU A 59 11.78 -6.14 -5.72
C LEU A 59 12.10 -4.92 -4.84
N PHE A 60 12.41 -5.13 -3.55
CA PHE A 60 12.55 -4.06 -2.57
C PHE A 60 13.99 -3.69 -2.21
N CYS A 61 14.96 -4.48 -2.61
CA CYS A 61 16.37 -4.27 -2.27
C CYS A 61 17.29 -4.30 -3.50
N GLY A 62 16.82 -4.74 -4.66
CA GLY A 62 17.68 -4.95 -5.82
C GLY A 62 18.81 -5.94 -5.48
N ASP A 63 20.05 -5.51 -5.70
CA ASP A 63 21.25 -6.31 -5.45
C ASP A 63 21.91 -6.04 -4.08
N GLU A 64 21.21 -5.37 -3.15
CA GLU A 64 21.70 -5.08 -1.78
C GLU A 64 22.15 -6.37 -1.06
N PRO A 65 23.43 -6.53 -0.74
CA PRO A 65 23.95 -7.78 -0.17
C PRO A 65 23.59 -7.97 1.31
N GLU A 66 23.35 -6.86 2.04
CA GLU A 66 23.12 -6.90 3.49
C GLU A 66 21.71 -7.42 3.87
N ILE A 67 20.76 -7.38 2.94
CA ILE A 67 19.39 -7.85 3.19
C ILE A 67 19.24 -9.28 2.67
N SER A 68 19.05 -10.22 3.58
CA SER A 68 18.80 -11.62 3.30
C SER A 68 17.32 -11.88 2.96
N PRO A 69 16.97 -12.93 2.18
CA PRO A 69 15.58 -13.38 2.07
C PRO A 69 14.89 -13.62 3.43
N LYS A 70 15.64 -13.97 4.48
CA LYS A 70 15.13 -14.13 5.85
C LYS A 70 14.58 -12.83 6.46
N ASN A 71 15.01 -11.68 5.97
CA ASN A 71 14.52 -10.36 6.40
C ASN A 71 13.14 -10.02 5.84
N VAL A 72 12.60 -10.81 4.93
CA VAL A 72 11.23 -10.73 4.45
C VAL A 72 10.33 -11.51 5.40
N ILE A 73 9.42 -10.84 6.07
CA ILE A 73 8.48 -11.42 7.04
C ILE A 73 7.08 -11.43 6.44
N PHE A 74 6.44 -12.59 6.37
CA PHE A 74 5.06 -12.69 5.91
C PHE A 74 4.05 -12.36 7.00
N THR A 75 3.02 -11.65 6.63
CA THR A 75 1.83 -11.38 7.43
C THR A 75 0.58 -11.53 6.55
N ARG A 76 -0.60 -11.45 7.14
CA ARG A 76 -1.85 -11.55 6.38
C ARG A 76 -2.13 -10.31 5.53
N ASN A 77 -1.59 -9.17 5.88
CA ASN A 77 -1.78 -7.89 5.19
C ASN A 77 -0.89 -6.81 5.81
N ILE A 78 -0.73 -5.68 5.12
CA ILE A 78 0.09 -4.56 5.61
C ILE A 78 -0.38 -3.96 6.95
N THR A 79 -1.68 -4.04 7.28
CA THR A 79 -2.17 -3.57 8.59
C THR A 79 -1.57 -4.39 9.73
N GLU A 80 -1.45 -5.70 9.56
CA GLU A 80 -0.76 -6.57 10.52
C GLU A 80 0.73 -6.23 10.57
N SER A 81 1.40 -6.09 9.42
CA SER A 81 2.80 -5.67 9.33
C SER A 81 3.07 -4.40 10.15
N LEU A 82 2.28 -3.36 9.93
CA LEU A 82 2.41 -2.08 10.64
C LEU A 82 2.13 -2.23 12.15
N ASN A 83 1.20 -3.09 12.55
CA ASN A 83 0.98 -3.38 13.97
C ASN A 83 2.18 -4.10 14.59
N VAL A 84 2.78 -5.08 13.90
CA VAL A 84 4.00 -5.77 14.36
C VAL A 84 5.13 -4.77 14.55
N LEU A 85 5.39 -3.95 13.53
CA LEU A 85 6.47 -2.96 13.56
C LEU A 85 6.26 -1.91 14.67
N MET A 86 5.08 -1.29 14.73
CA MET A 86 4.82 -0.24 15.72
C MET A 86 4.76 -0.76 17.15
N LYS A 87 4.01 -1.84 17.40
CA LYS A 87 3.82 -2.38 18.74
C LYS A 87 5.06 -3.11 19.25
N GLY A 88 5.85 -3.67 18.32
CA GLY A 88 7.13 -4.29 18.63
C GLY A 88 8.22 -3.28 18.99
N LEU A 89 8.23 -2.11 18.34
CA LEU A 89 9.27 -1.10 18.51
C LEU A 89 9.00 -0.15 19.68
N LEU A 90 7.77 0.39 19.76
CA LEU A 90 7.47 1.57 20.57
C LEU A 90 7.24 1.23 22.04
N ARG A 91 7.82 2.04 22.92
CA ARG A 91 7.75 1.95 24.38
C ARG A 91 7.16 3.22 24.99
N PRO A 92 6.58 3.15 26.20
CA PRO A 92 6.10 4.36 26.90
C PRO A 92 7.20 5.42 27.02
N GLY A 93 6.88 6.64 26.64
CA GLY A 93 7.82 7.76 26.56
C GLY A 93 8.35 8.07 25.15
N ASP A 94 8.28 7.11 24.23
CA ASP A 94 8.68 7.33 22.84
C ASP A 94 7.78 8.34 22.13
N HIS A 95 8.37 9.02 21.17
CA HIS A 95 7.70 9.92 20.25
C HIS A 95 7.85 9.41 18.82
N VAL A 96 6.80 9.57 18.00
CA VAL A 96 6.75 9.12 16.61
C VAL A 96 6.26 10.26 15.73
N LEU A 97 6.86 10.42 14.58
CA LEU A 97 6.36 11.29 13.53
C LEU A 97 5.60 10.49 12.47
N VAL A 98 4.46 11.02 12.04
CA VAL A 98 3.66 10.47 10.94
C VAL A 98 3.23 11.58 10.00
N SER A 99 2.90 11.28 8.75
CA SER A 99 2.34 12.31 7.86
C SER A 99 0.90 12.68 8.26
N SER A 100 0.45 13.87 7.87
CA SER A 100 -0.98 14.22 8.01
C SER A 100 -1.87 13.50 6.99
N MET A 101 -1.27 12.66 6.11
CA MET A 101 -1.96 11.91 5.07
C MET A 101 -2.21 10.44 5.41
N GLU A 102 -1.87 9.98 6.62
CA GLU A 102 -1.82 8.58 6.99
C GLU A 102 -3.16 7.83 6.89
N HIS A 103 -3.03 6.57 6.47
CA HIS A 103 -4.11 5.59 6.49
C HIS A 103 -4.39 5.10 7.92
N ASN A 104 -5.61 4.61 8.18
CA ASN A 104 -6.01 4.04 9.47
C ASN A 104 -5.16 2.83 9.91
N ALA A 105 -4.45 2.17 9.01
CA ALA A 105 -3.51 1.10 9.36
C ALA A 105 -2.34 1.60 10.24
N VAL A 106 -1.97 2.87 10.11
CA VAL A 106 -1.01 3.56 10.97
C VAL A 106 -1.71 4.27 12.12
N MET A 107 -2.76 5.07 11.83
CA MET A 107 -3.34 5.96 12.83
C MET A 107 -4.06 5.24 13.96
N ARG A 108 -4.81 4.17 13.67
CA ARG A 108 -5.54 3.45 14.74
C ARG A 108 -4.64 2.76 15.75
N PRO A 109 -3.57 2.04 15.35
CA PRO A 109 -2.57 1.53 16.29
C PRO A 109 -1.89 2.63 17.11
N LEU A 110 -1.53 3.78 16.48
CA LEU A 110 -0.90 4.89 17.20
C LEU A 110 -1.82 5.50 18.25
N VAL A 111 -3.09 5.75 17.93
CA VAL A 111 -4.09 6.22 18.92
C VAL A 111 -4.29 5.21 20.06
N GLN A 112 -4.15 3.90 19.77
CA GLN A 112 -4.15 2.87 20.82
C GLN A 112 -2.90 2.94 21.69
N LEU A 113 -1.72 3.17 21.07
CA LEU A 113 -0.44 3.27 21.76
C LEU A 113 -0.30 4.58 22.55
N GLU A 114 -0.93 5.67 22.12
CA GLU A 114 -1.00 6.92 22.86
C GLU A 114 -1.56 6.71 24.26
N LYS A 115 -2.58 5.85 24.43
CA LYS A 115 -3.12 5.46 25.74
C LYS A 115 -2.13 4.68 26.62
N LYS A 116 -1.02 4.21 26.04
CA LYS A 116 0.08 3.53 26.72
C LYS A 116 1.31 4.41 26.93
N GLY A 117 1.19 5.74 26.68
CA GLY A 117 2.25 6.70 26.91
C GLY A 117 3.19 6.95 25.75
N ILE A 118 2.87 6.49 24.53
CA ILE A 118 3.56 6.88 23.31
C ILE A 118 2.97 8.22 22.82
N ARG A 119 3.79 9.12 22.33
CA ARG A 119 3.35 10.38 21.72
C ARG A 119 3.56 10.36 20.22
N PHE A 120 2.74 11.06 19.47
CA PHE A 120 2.97 11.25 18.04
C PHE A 120 2.57 12.64 17.57
N ASP A 121 3.35 13.17 16.63
CA ASP A 121 3.03 14.40 15.92
C ASP A 121 2.85 14.13 14.42
N ARG A 122 2.06 15.00 13.78
CA ARG A 122 1.81 14.92 12.34
C ARG A 122 2.68 15.93 11.60
N ILE A 123 3.50 15.43 10.69
CA ILE A 123 4.21 16.25 9.71
C ILE A 123 3.14 16.86 8.80
N PRO A 124 3.01 18.20 8.74
CA PRO A 124 1.99 18.83 7.94
C PRO A 124 2.22 18.60 6.43
N CYS A 125 1.13 18.32 5.72
CA CYS A 125 1.11 18.29 4.27
C CYS A 125 0.23 19.43 3.74
N ALA A 126 0.51 19.88 2.53
CA ALA A 126 -0.27 20.90 1.83
C ALA A 126 -1.65 20.37 1.40
N ALA A 127 -2.52 21.26 0.92
CA ALA A 127 -3.87 20.92 0.47
C ALA A 127 -3.92 19.99 -0.75
N ASP A 128 -2.81 19.85 -1.47
CA ASP A 128 -2.62 18.88 -2.56
C ASP A 128 -2.01 17.54 -2.10
N GLY A 129 -1.76 17.40 -0.79
CA GLY A 129 -1.15 16.24 -0.17
C GLY A 129 0.38 16.21 -0.22
N SER A 130 1.05 17.20 -0.83
CA SER A 130 2.51 17.29 -0.85
C SER A 130 3.07 17.62 0.54
N MET A 131 4.32 17.17 0.80
CA MET A 131 5.03 17.39 2.06
C MET A 131 6.35 18.10 1.81
N ASP A 132 6.66 19.10 2.64
CA ASP A 132 8.01 19.64 2.76
C ASP A 132 8.79 18.80 3.79
N PRO A 133 9.89 18.10 3.39
CA PRO A 133 10.70 17.32 4.33
C PRO A 133 11.26 18.14 5.49
N ALA A 134 11.49 19.43 5.31
CA ALA A 134 12.00 20.32 6.37
C ALA A 134 11.02 20.42 7.55
N GLU A 135 9.72 20.24 7.34
CA GLU A 135 8.74 20.23 8.42
C GLU A 135 8.91 19.00 9.33
N ALA A 136 9.34 17.85 8.78
CA ALA A 136 9.65 16.68 9.57
C ALA A 136 10.83 16.94 10.51
N GLU A 137 11.90 17.53 9.99
CA GLU A 137 13.12 17.80 10.75
C GLU A 137 12.89 18.73 11.94
N LYS A 138 11.99 19.72 11.80
CA LYS A 138 11.59 20.64 12.90
C LYS A 138 10.89 19.93 14.06
N LEU A 139 10.23 18.82 13.81
CA LEU A 139 9.45 18.07 14.80
C LEU A 139 10.28 17.00 15.52
N ILE A 140 11.49 16.69 15.04
CA ILE A 140 12.39 15.71 15.66
C ILE A 140 12.91 16.26 16.99
N GLY A 141 12.71 15.49 18.06
CA GLY A 141 13.20 15.78 19.39
C GLY A 141 13.93 14.58 20.03
N PRO A 142 14.48 14.75 21.25
CA PRO A 142 15.26 13.71 21.92
C PRO A 142 14.53 12.39 22.17
N ALA A 143 13.19 12.43 22.24
CA ALA A 143 12.35 11.24 22.41
C ALA A 143 11.86 10.64 21.11
N THR A 144 12.16 11.25 19.96
CA THR A 144 11.71 10.76 18.65
C THR A 144 12.41 9.45 18.33
N ARG A 145 11.62 8.38 18.23
CA ARG A 145 12.10 7.01 17.99
C ARG A 145 12.05 6.64 16.51
N ALA A 146 11.00 7.09 15.81
CA ALA A 146 10.79 6.73 14.42
C ALA A 146 9.96 7.76 13.65
N VAL A 147 10.11 7.75 12.32
CA VAL A 147 9.12 8.26 11.35
C VAL A 147 8.41 7.06 10.75
N ILE A 148 7.08 7.09 10.71
CA ILE A 148 6.24 6.08 10.06
C ILE A 148 5.37 6.79 9.05
N MET A 149 5.54 6.47 7.77
CA MET A 149 4.93 7.27 6.70
C MET A 149 4.46 6.38 5.55
N LEU A 150 3.30 6.71 4.99
CA LEU A 150 2.91 6.15 3.70
C LEU A 150 3.76 6.74 2.57
N HIS A 151 4.09 5.94 1.57
CA HIS A 151 4.86 6.39 0.40
C HIS A 151 3.98 7.15 -0.59
N ALA A 152 2.71 6.76 -0.75
CA ALA A 152 1.74 7.51 -1.54
C ALA A 152 0.35 7.48 -0.93
N SER A 153 -0.38 8.58 -1.07
CA SER A 153 -1.74 8.71 -0.55
C SER A 153 -2.73 7.83 -1.32
N ASN A 154 -3.46 7.01 -0.60
CA ASN A 154 -4.57 6.23 -1.16
C ASN A 154 -5.83 7.08 -1.42
N VAL A 155 -5.82 8.36 -1.06
CA VAL A 155 -6.91 9.31 -1.31
C VAL A 155 -6.67 10.10 -2.59
N CYS A 156 -5.53 10.77 -2.71
CA CYS A 156 -5.26 11.69 -3.82
C CYS A 156 -4.12 11.23 -4.75
N GLY A 157 -3.46 10.13 -4.43
CA GLY A 157 -2.36 9.60 -5.24
C GLY A 157 -1.01 10.30 -5.07
N THR A 158 -0.93 11.40 -4.35
CA THR A 158 0.31 12.16 -4.13
C THR A 158 1.38 11.28 -3.49
N VAL A 159 2.56 11.22 -4.09
CA VAL A 159 3.75 10.54 -3.57
C VAL A 159 4.48 11.47 -2.62
N LEU A 160 4.86 10.95 -1.46
CA LEU A 160 5.60 11.69 -0.43
C LEU A 160 7.11 11.50 -0.60
N PRO A 161 7.93 12.46 -0.14
CA PRO A 161 9.37 12.51 -0.34
C PRO A 161 10.11 11.52 0.57
N ALA A 162 9.95 10.20 0.31
CA ALA A 162 10.46 9.15 1.18
C ALA A 162 11.98 9.13 1.28
N ALA A 163 12.71 9.41 0.19
CA ALA A 163 14.17 9.41 0.20
C ALA A 163 14.74 10.53 1.08
N GLU A 164 14.13 11.73 1.00
CA GLU A 164 14.52 12.88 1.82
C GLU A 164 14.21 12.62 3.30
N ILE A 165 13.06 12.04 3.61
CA ILE A 165 12.71 11.66 4.99
C ILE A 165 13.65 10.58 5.52
N GLY A 166 13.98 9.56 4.71
CA GLY A 166 14.96 8.54 5.10
C GLY A 166 16.34 9.13 5.38
N ALA A 167 16.79 10.09 4.55
CA ALA A 167 18.04 10.81 4.79
C ALA A 167 18.01 11.62 6.09
N ILE A 168 16.88 12.27 6.42
CA ILE A 168 16.68 12.98 7.69
C ILE A 168 16.75 11.97 8.85
N CYS A 169 16.02 10.88 8.79
CA CYS A 169 16.02 9.84 9.83
C CYS A 169 17.41 9.31 10.11
N ARG A 170 18.18 9.01 9.06
CA ARG A 170 19.57 8.53 9.17
C ARG A 170 20.49 9.55 9.87
N ARG A 171 20.35 10.86 9.54
CA ARG A 171 21.15 11.93 10.21
C ARG A 171 20.85 12.04 11.70
N HIS A 172 19.60 11.81 12.08
CA HIS A 172 19.16 11.91 13.48
C HIS A 172 19.24 10.60 14.26
N GLY A 173 19.64 9.49 13.61
CA GLY A 173 19.73 8.16 14.25
C GLY A 173 18.37 7.61 14.71
N ILE A 174 17.29 7.92 13.98
CA ILE A 174 15.93 7.43 14.24
C ILE A 174 15.49 6.50 13.12
N TYR A 175 14.56 5.58 13.40
CA TYR A 175 14.09 4.61 12.43
C TYR A 175 13.10 5.20 11.42
N PHE A 176 13.15 4.66 10.19
CA PHE A 176 12.20 4.99 9.14
C PHE A 176 11.42 3.75 8.69
N ILE A 177 10.11 3.74 8.91
CA ILE A 177 9.18 2.67 8.53
C ILE A 177 8.27 3.19 7.42
N LEU A 178 8.30 2.55 6.25
CA LEU A 178 7.58 2.98 5.06
C LEU A 178 6.41 2.04 4.74
N ASP A 179 5.19 2.60 4.68
CA ASP A 179 3.99 1.93 4.15
C ASP A 179 3.94 2.07 2.63
N THR A 180 4.14 0.98 1.91
CA THR A 180 4.15 0.95 0.44
C THR A 180 2.88 0.38 -0.17
N ALA A 181 1.76 0.40 0.54
CA ALA A 181 0.49 -0.18 0.08
C ALA A 181 0.02 0.32 -1.30
N GLN A 182 0.42 1.53 -1.70
CA GLN A 182 0.02 2.13 -2.98
C GLN A 182 1.15 2.18 -4.01
N THR A 183 2.37 1.80 -3.64
CA THR A 183 3.55 1.98 -4.50
C THR A 183 4.28 0.69 -4.82
N ALA A 184 4.24 -0.30 -3.93
CA ALA A 184 4.85 -1.62 -4.18
C ALA A 184 4.30 -2.25 -5.46
N GLY A 185 5.19 -2.59 -6.40
CA GLY A 185 4.85 -3.16 -7.70
C GLY A 185 4.45 -2.13 -8.77
N VAL A 186 4.33 -0.85 -8.40
CA VAL A 186 3.99 0.25 -9.34
C VAL A 186 5.16 1.20 -9.52
N LEU A 187 5.68 1.75 -8.43
CA LEU A 187 6.85 2.62 -8.43
C LEU A 187 8.09 1.86 -7.96
N PRO A 188 9.29 2.33 -8.34
CA PRO A 188 10.52 1.82 -7.73
C PRO A 188 10.50 2.05 -6.20
N VAL A 189 10.60 0.97 -5.45
CA VAL A 189 10.69 1.01 -3.99
C VAL A 189 11.93 0.20 -3.61
N CYS A 190 13.00 0.91 -3.25
CA CYS A 190 14.25 0.28 -2.82
C CYS A 190 14.60 0.75 -1.41
N MET A 191 14.78 -0.21 -0.50
CA MET A 191 15.05 0.05 0.91
C MET A 191 16.29 0.92 1.13
N GLU A 192 17.35 0.70 0.35
CA GLU A 192 18.61 1.47 0.47
C GLU A 192 18.43 2.90 -0.03
N THR A 193 17.88 3.08 -1.23
CA THR A 193 17.74 4.42 -1.84
C THR A 193 16.74 5.29 -1.08
N LEU A 194 15.71 4.68 -0.47
CA LEU A 194 14.72 5.37 0.34
C LEU A 194 15.17 5.54 1.80
N GLY A 195 16.29 4.92 2.20
CA GLY A 195 16.80 5.00 3.57
C GLY A 195 15.88 4.37 4.62
N ALA A 196 15.03 3.40 4.21
CA ALA A 196 14.08 2.77 5.12
C ALA A 196 14.73 1.65 5.95
N ASP A 197 14.35 1.54 7.22
CA ASP A 197 14.72 0.44 8.11
C ASP A 197 13.71 -0.71 8.02
N ALA A 198 12.47 -0.41 7.67
CA ALA A 198 11.46 -1.39 7.30
C ALA A 198 10.54 -0.87 6.20
N ILE A 199 10.16 -1.78 5.29
CA ILE A 199 9.16 -1.54 4.23
C ILE A 199 8.01 -2.51 4.45
N ALA A 200 6.81 -2.01 4.70
CA ALA A 200 5.59 -2.80 4.81
C ALA A 200 4.84 -2.85 3.47
N PHE A 201 4.32 -4.02 3.09
CA PHE A 201 3.63 -4.24 1.82
C PHE A 201 2.35 -5.09 1.96
N THR A 202 1.50 -5.07 0.94
CA THR A 202 0.35 -5.95 0.81
C THR A 202 0.33 -6.61 -0.58
N GLY A 203 0.04 -7.89 -0.63
CA GLY A 203 0.12 -8.67 -1.88
C GLY A 203 -1.00 -8.39 -2.87
N HIS A 204 -2.16 -7.90 -2.41
CA HIS A 204 -3.38 -7.85 -3.23
C HIS A 204 -3.63 -6.55 -4.00
N LYS A 205 -2.69 -5.59 -3.93
CA LYS A 205 -2.76 -4.31 -4.69
C LYS A 205 -1.76 -4.33 -5.85
N GLY A 206 -0.82 -3.40 -5.91
CA GLY A 206 0.15 -3.32 -7.01
C GLY A 206 1.04 -4.55 -7.20
N LEU A 207 1.17 -5.42 -6.19
CA LEU A 207 1.82 -6.73 -6.35
C LEU A 207 0.94 -7.79 -7.06
N LEU A 208 -0.32 -7.48 -7.36
CA LEU A 208 -1.25 -8.27 -8.18
C LEU A 208 -1.54 -9.70 -7.66
N GLY A 209 -1.17 -9.99 -6.43
CA GLY A 209 -1.35 -11.28 -5.75
C GLY A 209 -2.69 -11.43 -5.03
N PRO A 210 -2.89 -12.54 -4.30
CA PRO A 210 -4.12 -12.80 -3.55
C PRO A 210 -4.29 -11.87 -2.35
N GLN A 211 -5.54 -11.68 -1.94
CA GLN A 211 -5.88 -11.16 -0.62
C GLN A 211 -5.40 -12.13 0.48
N GLY A 212 -5.18 -11.63 1.69
CA GLY A 212 -4.68 -12.44 2.80
C GLY A 212 -3.17 -12.72 2.70
N THR A 213 -2.45 -11.96 1.88
CA THR A 213 -0.99 -11.94 1.77
C THR A 213 -0.47 -10.52 1.98
N GLY A 214 0.61 -10.41 2.70
CA GLY A 214 1.34 -9.18 2.97
C GLY A 214 2.62 -9.49 3.73
N GLY A 215 3.31 -8.48 4.16
CA GLY A 215 4.55 -8.64 4.88
C GLY A 215 5.32 -7.35 5.06
N PHE A 216 6.51 -7.49 5.56
CA PHE A 216 7.48 -6.40 5.64
C PHE A 216 8.90 -6.93 5.44
N LEU A 217 9.75 -6.08 4.89
CA LEU A 217 11.19 -6.26 4.94
C LEU A 217 11.72 -5.43 6.09
N ILE A 218 12.76 -5.93 6.77
CA ILE A 218 13.31 -5.29 7.96
C ILE A 218 14.83 -5.45 8.01
N ARG A 219 15.56 -4.39 8.37
CA ARG A 219 17.00 -4.47 8.65
C ARG A 219 17.24 -5.16 9.99
N ASP A 220 18.35 -5.90 10.11
CA ASP A 220 18.68 -6.65 11.32
C ASP A 220 18.76 -5.75 12.56
N GLY A 221 19.29 -4.53 12.42
CA GLY A 221 19.36 -3.55 13.50
C GLY A 221 17.99 -3.21 14.09
N LEU A 222 17.00 -2.95 13.23
CA LEU A 222 15.62 -2.73 13.69
C LEU A 222 14.98 -4.02 14.20
N ALA A 223 15.20 -5.16 13.54
CA ALA A 223 14.63 -6.44 13.93
C ALA A 223 15.01 -6.86 15.36
N SER A 224 16.25 -6.57 15.78
CA SER A 224 16.73 -6.88 17.13
C SER A 224 16.05 -6.06 18.23
N GLU A 225 15.52 -4.88 17.90
CA GLU A 225 14.83 -3.97 18.83
C GLU A 225 13.34 -4.29 19.00
N LEU A 226 12.75 -5.09 18.09
CA LEU A 226 11.34 -5.37 18.08
C LEU A 226 10.99 -6.55 19.00
N GLU A 227 9.97 -6.38 19.82
CA GLU A 227 9.29 -7.49 20.48
C GLU A 227 8.25 -8.11 19.52
N PRO A 228 8.19 -9.45 19.41
CA PRO A 228 7.16 -10.12 18.61
C PRO A 228 5.76 -9.78 19.13
N LEU A 229 4.86 -9.42 18.24
CA LEU A 229 3.45 -9.15 18.58
C LEU A 229 2.67 -10.45 18.85
N ILE A 230 3.03 -11.51 18.13
CA ILE A 230 2.41 -12.84 18.20
C ILE A 230 3.52 -13.84 18.48
N THR A 231 3.33 -14.67 19.49
CA THR A 231 4.24 -15.75 19.85
C THR A 231 3.55 -17.09 19.72
N GLY A 232 4.29 -18.13 19.37
CA GLY A 232 3.75 -19.49 19.19
C GLY A 232 4.72 -20.41 18.48
N GLY A 233 4.24 -21.56 18.03
CA GLY A 233 5.07 -22.50 17.29
C GLY A 233 5.48 -21.97 15.92
N THR A 234 6.77 -22.08 15.59
CA THR A 234 7.35 -21.63 14.31
C THR A 234 7.69 -22.80 13.38
N GLY A 235 7.66 -24.03 13.90
CA GLY A 235 8.03 -25.25 13.15
C GLY A 235 9.54 -25.53 13.09
N SER A 236 10.40 -24.62 13.52
CA SER A 236 11.86 -24.75 13.46
C SER A 236 12.49 -25.26 14.76
N ILE A 237 12.26 -24.60 15.88
CA ILE A 237 12.77 -24.95 17.21
C ILE A 237 11.61 -25.40 18.10
N SER A 238 11.75 -26.58 18.76
CA SER A 238 10.71 -27.10 19.65
C SER A 238 11.25 -27.71 20.95
N HIS A 239 12.52 -27.47 21.26
CA HIS A 239 13.13 -27.97 22.50
C HIS A 239 13.11 -26.90 23.62
N THR A 240 12.62 -25.70 23.33
CA THR A 240 12.43 -24.60 24.29
C THR A 240 11.04 -24.01 24.15
N GLU A 241 10.54 -23.38 25.20
CA GLU A 241 9.29 -22.59 25.22
C GLU A 241 9.54 -21.12 24.85
N GLU A 242 10.78 -20.70 24.68
CA GLU A 242 11.13 -19.37 24.22
C GLU A 242 10.97 -19.24 22.70
N ILE A 243 10.55 -18.07 22.24
CA ILE A 243 10.47 -17.80 20.82
C ILE A 243 11.89 -17.70 20.22
N PRO A 244 12.13 -18.25 19.00
CA PRO A 244 13.41 -18.06 18.32
C PRO A 244 13.76 -16.58 18.15
N ASP A 245 15.03 -16.24 18.30
CA ASP A 245 15.56 -14.88 18.14
C ASP A 245 16.03 -14.56 16.72
N PHE A 246 16.02 -15.56 15.83
CA PHE A 246 16.43 -15.42 14.43
C PHE A 246 15.23 -15.19 13.48
N LEU A 247 15.52 -14.51 12.36
CA LEU A 247 14.54 -14.26 11.28
C LEU A 247 14.42 -15.49 10.35
N PRO A 248 13.24 -15.72 9.80
CA PRO A 248 11.97 -15.01 9.96
C PRO A 248 11.15 -15.45 11.17
N ASP A 249 11.54 -16.53 11.84
CA ASP A 249 10.80 -17.26 12.87
C ASP A 249 10.35 -16.39 14.04
N ARG A 250 11.17 -15.39 14.42
CA ARG A 250 10.86 -14.42 15.46
C ARG A 250 9.50 -13.74 15.26
N PHE A 251 9.07 -13.53 14.01
CA PHE A 251 7.85 -12.79 13.68
C PHE A 251 6.80 -13.62 12.94
N GLU A 252 7.07 -14.89 12.65
CA GLU A 252 6.17 -15.78 11.89
C GLU A 252 5.70 -16.97 12.73
N ALA A 253 5.02 -16.69 13.83
CA ALA A 253 4.40 -17.75 14.63
C ALA A 253 3.09 -18.25 14.00
N GLY A 254 2.93 -19.57 13.94
CA GLY A 254 1.76 -20.25 13.38
C GLY A 254 1.91 -20.63 11.91
N THR A 255 0.97 -21.42 11.40
CA THR A 255 0.96 -21.84 9.98
C THR A 255 0.65 -20.67 9.06
N PRO A 256 1.52 -20.32 8.10
CA PRO A 256 1.29 -19.23 7.18
C PRO A 256 0.23 -19.56 6.12
N ASN A 257 -0.23 -18.55 5.38
CA ASN A 257 -1.14 -18.73 4.25
C ASN A 257 -0.39 -19.24 3.02
N LEU A 258 0.01 -20.52 3.04
CA LEU A 258 0.81 -21.14 1.97
C LEU A 258 0.17 -21.07 0.59
N PRO A 259 -1.14 -21.37 0.41
CA PRO A 259 -1.79 -21.19 -0.89
C PRO A 259 -1.74 -19.73 -1.38
N GLY A 260 -1.95 -18.77 -0.48
CA GLY A 260 -1.83 -17.35 -0.81
C GLY A 260 -0.41 -16.95 -1.19
N ILE A 261 0.61 -17.48 -0.50
CA ILE A 261 2.04 -17.24 -0.82
C ILE A 261 2.38 -17.82 -2.20
N ALA A 262 1.89 -19.03 -2.54
CA ALA A 262 2.07 -19.61 -3.87
C ALA A 262 1.44 -18.74 -4.97
N GLY A 263 0.25 -18.19 -4.72
CA GLY A 263 -0.36 -17.21 -5.64
C GLY A 263 0.41 -15.89 -5.73
N LEU A 264 0.96 -15.41 -4.62
CA LEU A 264 1.82 -14.21 -4.60
C LEU A 264 3.14 -14.48 -5.35
N HIS A 265 3.72 -15.67 -5.22
CA HIS A 265 4.89 -16.09 -5.99
C HIS A 265 4.66 -15.90 -7.50
N ALA A 266 3.61 -16.52 -8.04
CA ALA A 266 3.27 -16.44 -9.45
C ALA A 266 3.01 -14.98 -9.90
N ALA A 267 2.38 -14.18 -9.05
CA ALA A 267 2.16 -12.76 -9.33
C ALA A 267 3.48 -11.98 -9.39
N LEU A 268 4.42 -12.24 -8.48
CA LEU A 268 5.74 -11.59 -8.46
C LEU A 268 6.60 -12.02 -9.65
N GLU A 269 6.59 -13.29 -10.05
CA GLU A 269 7.27 -13.75 -11.28
C GLU A 269 6.76 -12.97 -12.50
N TRP A 270 5.43 -12.88 -12.64
CA TRP A 270 4.83 -12.12 -13.73
C TRP A 270 5.21 -10.64 -13.67
N LEU A 271 5.15 -10.02 -12.48
CA LEU A 271 5.46 -8.61 -12.27
C LEU A 271 6.91 -8.29 -12.63
N LEU A 272 7.86 -9.10 -12.15
CA LEU A 272 9.30 -8.91 -12.38
C LEU A 272 9.73 -9.26 -13.81
N ALA A 273 8.90 -9.95 -14.58
CA ALA A 273 9.09 -10.18 -16.00
C ALA A 273 8.65 -8.99 -16.87
N GLN A 274 7.91 -8.02 -16.31
CA GLN A 274 7.52 -6.82 -17.07
C GLN A 274 8.74 -5.91 -17.29
N PRO A 275 8.80 -5.20 -18.42
CA PRO A 275 9.85 -4.19 -18.62
C PRO A 275 9.84 -3.16 -17.50
N GLU A 276 11.01 -2.79 -17.01
CA GLU A 276 11.18 -1.84 -15.93
C GLU A 276 10.44 -0.53 -16.21
N GLY A 277 9.70 -0.03 -15.23
CA GLY A 277 8.91 1.20 -15.34
C GLY A 277 7.67 1.13 -16.25
N SER A 278 7.43 0.01 -16.94
CA SER A 278 6.30 -0.10 -17.89
C SER A 278 4.94 0.04 -17.22
N ILE A 279 4.77 -0.52 -16.02
CA ILE A 279 3.54 -0.43 -15.23
C ILE A 279 3.29 1.01 -14.80
N ALA A 280 4.29 1.67 -14.21
CA ALA A 280 4.20 3.08 -13.83
C ALA A 280 3.88 3.98 -15.03
N ALA A 281 4.55 3.77 -16.17
CA ALA A 281 4.30 4.51 -17.40
C ALA A 281 2.88 4.29 -17.93
N HIS A 282 2.37 3.07 -17.86
CA HIS A 282 1.00 2.76 -18.25
C HIS A 282 -0.03 3.47 -17.37
N GLU A 283 0.08 3.31 -16.04
CA GLU A 283 -0.82 3.98 -15.09
C GLU A 283 -0.74 5.51 -15.21
N LYS A 284 0.46 6.07 -15.43
CA LYS A 284 0.67 7.50 -15.66
C LYS A 284 -0.08 8.00 -16.90
N ARG A 285 -0.06 7.23 -18.02
CA ARG A 285 -0.82 7.58 -19.23
C ARG A 285 -2.32 7.60 -18.98
N LEU A 286 -2.87 6.54 -18.34
CA LEU A 286 -4.30 6.47 -18.01
C LEU A 286 -4.72 7.63 -17.08
N THR A 287 -3.90 7.91 -16.10
CA THR A 287 -4.12 9.01 -15.14
C THR A 287 -4.11 10.37 -15.87
N ALA A 288 -3.16 10.60 -16.78
CA ALA A 288 -3.08 11.83 -17.57
C ALA A 288 -4.33 12.04 -18.44
N LEU A 289 -4.78 10.99 -19.13
CA LEU A 289 -5.99 11.05 -19.95
C LEU A 289 -7.23 11.40 -19.12
N PHE A 290 -7.40 10.75 -17.98
CA PHE A 290 -8.53 11.00 -17.10
C PHE A 290 -8.45 12.40 -16.47
N LEU A 291 -7.29 12.79 -15.92
CA LEU A 291 -7.08 14.10 -15.29
C LEU A 291 -7.35 15.24 -16.27
N GLY A 292 -6.85 15.18 -17.50
CA GLY A 292 -7.08 16.25 -18.48
C GLY A 292 -8.57 16.52 -18.72
N LYS A 293 -9.41 15.47 -18.70
CA LYS A 293 -10.87 15.64 -18.78
C LYS A 293 -11.47 16.18 -17.48
N MET A 294 -10.93 15.78 -16.34
CA MET A 294 -11.38 16.30 -15.03
C MET A 294 -11.02 17.78 -14.87
N GLU A 295 -9.88 18.24 -15.37
CA GLU A 295 -9.47 19.66 -15.38
C GLU A 295 -10.43 20.52 -16.22
N GLU A 296 -10.92 20.01 -17.36
CA GLU A 296 -11.97 20.68 -18.15
C GLU A 296 -13.25 20.86 -17.29
N LEU A 297 -13.70 19.79 -16.60
CA LEU A 297 -14.91 19.85 -15.77
C LEU A 297 -14.73 20.74 -14.53
N GLU A 298 -13.53 20.78 -13.96
CA GLU A 298 -13.21 21.66 -12.86
C GLU A 298 -13.23 23.14 -13.29
N ALA A 299 -12.68 23.45 -14.46
CA ALA A 299 -12.74 24.79 -15.05
C ALA A 299 -14.19 25.23 -15.32
N GLU A 300 -15.10 24.29 -15.63
CA GLU A 300 -16.55 24.54 -15.74
C GLU A 300 -17.24 24.68 -14.37
N GLY A 301 -16.53 24.45 -13.25
CA GLY A 301 -17.09 24.50 -11.89
C GLY A 301 -17.97 23.28 -11.52
N LEU A 302 -17.92 22.21 -12.28
CA LEU A 302 -18.77 21.03 -12.11
C LEU A 302 -18.23 20.01 -11.10
N ILE A 303 -16.93 20.02 -10.89
CA ILE A 303 -16.22 19.16 -9.92
C ILE A 303 -15.09 19.96 -9.28
N ARG A 304 -14.48 19.36 -8.24
CA ARG A 304 -13.17 19.76 -7.71
C ARG A 304 -12.25 18.53 -7.70
N ILE A 305 -11.06 18.65 -8.29
CA ILE A 305 -10.00 17.65 -8.21
C ILE A 305 -9.33 17.73 -6.84
N ILE A 306 -9.05 16.58 -6.23
CA ILE A 306 -8.42 16.48 -4.91
C ILE A 306 -7.01 15.94 -5.07
N GLY A 307 -6.03 16.70 -4.59
CA GLY A 307 -4.61 16.42 -4.74
C GLY A 307 -3.97 17.25 -5.84
N LYS A 308 -2.80 16.81 -6.32
CA LYS A 308 -2.05 17.49 -7.38
C LYS A 308 -2.81 17.49 -8.70
N HIS A 309 -2.66 18.55 -9.48
CA HIS A 309 -2.94 18.56 -10.90
C HIS A 309 -1.74 17.96 -11.66
N GLY A 310 -1.98 17.22 -12.70
CA GLY A 310 -0.94 16.50 -13.43
C GLY A 310 -0.51 15.17 -12.79
N THR A 311 0.51 14.56 -13.36
CA THR A 311 0.94 13.18 -13.05
C THR A 311 2.29 13.07 -12.35
N GLU A 312 2.98 14.18 -12.11
CA GLU A 312 4.27 14.18 -11.43
C GLU A 312 4.08 13.90 -9.93
N ASP A 313 4.93 13.05 -9.37
CA ASP A 313 4.83 12.54 -7.99
C ASP A 313 3.42 12.07 -7.65
N ARG A 314 2.87 11.20 -8.50
CA ARG A 314 1.52 10.68 -8.37
C ARG A 314 1.43 9.23 -8.84
N VAL A 315 0.72 8.40 -8.09
CA VAL A 315 0.27 7.07 -8.51
C VAL A 315 -1.08 7.16 -9.24
N GLY A 316 -1.53 6.07 -9.85
CA GLY A 316 -2.76 5.98 -10.64
C GLY A 316 -4.07 6.19 -9.86
N VAL A 317 -4.10 7.15 -8.93
CA VAL A 317 -5.26 7.45 -8.06
C VAL A 317 -5.71 8.89 -8.30
N VAL A 318 -6.98 9.09 -8.66
CA VAL A 318 -7.61 10.41 -8.84
C VAL A 318 -8.90 10.45 -8.01
N SER A 319 -9.01 11.45 -7.15
CA SER A 319 -10.21 11.73 -6.38
C SER A 319 -10.86 13.04 -6.81
N ILE A 320 -12.18 13.04 -6.89
CA ILE A 320 -12.97 14.24 -7.20
C ILE A 320 -14.10 14.42 -6.21
N VAL A 321 -14.57 15.67 -6.08
CA VAL A 321 -15.80 16.03 -5.39
C VAL A 321 -16.73 16.70 -6.40
N PRO A 322 -17.90 16.13 -6.72
CA PRO A 322 -18.86 16.76 -7.63
C PRO A 322 -19.51 17.97 -6.96
N SER A 323 -19.79 19.04 -7.75
CA SER A 323 -20.43 20.26 -7.26
C SER A 323 -21.98 20.15 -7.28
N CYS A 324 -22.52 19.28 -8.11
CA CYS A 324 -23.96 19.21 -8.41
C CYS A 324 -24.71 18.11 -7.63
N MET A 325 -24.01 17.21 -6.95
CA MET A 325 -24.60 16.08 -6.20
C MET A 325 -23.67 15.58 -5.12
N ASP A 326 -24.16 14.69 -4.24
CA ASP A 326 -23.34 14.01 -3.25
C ASP A 326 -22.36 13.01 -3.92
N PRO A 327 -21.11 12.86 -3.42
CA PRO A 327 -20.17 11.88 -3.95
C PRO A 327 -20.73 10.45 -4.03
N ALA A 328 -21.53 10.02 -3.04
CA ALA A 328 -22.13 8.68 -3.05
C ALA A 328 -23.16 8.53 -4.17
N GLU A 329 -23.90 9.59 -4.48
CA GLU A 329 -24.83 9.60 -5.60
C GLU A 329 -24.12 9.49 -6.95
N LEU A 330 -23.00 10.22 -7.13
CA LEU A 330 -22.21 10.10 -8.34
C LEU A 330 -21.67 8.66 -8.52
N ALA A 331 -21.10 8.07 -7.45
CA ALA A 331 -20.57 6.71 -7.50
C ALA A 331 -21.67 5.69 -7.82
N PHE A 332 -22.85 5.82 -7.23
CA PHE A 332 -24.00 4.97 -7.53
C PHE A 332 -24.44 5.08 -9.00
N ARG A 333 -24.57 6.29 -9.53
CA ARG A 333 -24.97 6.52 -10.92
C ARG A 333 -23.92 6.03 -11.94
N LEU A 334 -22.64 6.09 -11.59
CA LEU A 334 -21.54 5.53 -12.41
C LEU A 334 -21.68 4.00 -12.54
N ASP A 335 -21.95 3.29 -11.45
CA ASP A 335 -22.16 1.83 -11.52
C ASP A 335 -23.50 1.48 -12.21
N ASP A 336 -24.61 2.13 -11.82
CA ASP A 336 -25.97 1.83 -12.30
C ASP A 336 -26.15 2.09 -13.80
N ARG A 337 -25.67 3.26 -14.30
CA ARG A 337 -25.91 3.69 -15.69
C ARG A 337 -24.81 3.30 -16.66
N PHE A 338 -23.56 3.21 -16.17
CA PHE A 338 -22.36 3.03 -17.02
C PHE A 338 -21.58 1.75 -16.69
N GLY A 339 -21.93 1.03 -15.62
CA GLY A 339 -21.20 -0.16 -15.19
C GLY A 339 -19.76 0.14 -14.72
N ILE A 340 -19.51 1.37 -14.20
CA ILE A 340 -18.19 1.83 -13.77
C ILE A 340 -18.09 1.71 -12.25
N ALA A 341 -17.26 0.78 -11.79
CA ALA A 341 -17.00 0.56 -10.37
C ALA A 341 -15.91 1.49 -9.86
N VAL A 342 -16.25 2.37 -8.93
CA VAL A 342 -15.37 3.32 -8.25
C VAL A 342 -15.53 3.20 -6.73
N ARG A 343 -14.68 3.89 -5.96
CA ARG A 343 -14.84 3.94 -4.50
C ARG A 343 -15.28 5.32 -4.03
N VAL A 344 -16.13 5.37 -3.00
CA VAL A 344 -16.62 6.63 -2.42
C VAL A 344 -16.37 6.67 -0.91
N GLY A 345 -16.24 7.87 -0.36
CA GLY A 345 -16.15 8.16 1.08
C GLY A 345 -14.75 8.51 1.55
N LEU A 346 -14.41 8.12 2.79
CA LEU A 346 -13.16 8.53 3.47
C LEU A 346 -11.97 7.61 3.23
N HIS A 347 -12.10 6.57 2.41
CA HIS A 347 -11.02 5.65 1.99
C HIS A 347 -10.12 5.15 3.14
N CYS A 348 -10.68 5.00 4.34
CA CYS A 348 -9.93 4.66 5.57
C CYS A 348 -8.79 5.63 5.94
N ALA A 349 -8.86 6.89 5.50
CA ALA A 349 -7.83 7.91 5.73
C ALA A 349 -8.45 9.24 6.18
N PRO A 350 -9.17 9.29 7.33
CA PRO A 350 -9.84 10.52 7.77
C PRO A 350 -8.86 11.67 8.03
N ALA A 351 -7.61 11.40 8.38
CA ALA A 351 -6.56 12.41 8.54
C ALA A 351 -6.27 13.11 7.19
N ALA A 352 -6.07 12.33 6.12
CA ALA A 352 -5.87 12.85 4.78
C ALA A 352 -7.04 13.74 4.33
N HIS A 353 -8.28 13.32 4.58
CA HIS A 353 -9.45 14.13 4.22
C HIS A 353 -9.54 15.47 4.96
N ARG A 354 -9.03 15.55 6.21
CA ARG A 354 -8.90 16.85 6.92
C ARG A 354 -7.86 17.73 6.25
N THR A 355 -6.69 17.19 5.90
CA THR A 355 -5.63 17.91 5.20
C THR A 355 -6.10 18.40 3.83
N LEU A 356 -6.80 17.56 3.07
CA LEU A 356 -7.29 17.85 1.71
C LEU A 356 -8.59 18.66 1.67
N GLY A 357 -9.19 19.01 2.84
CA GLY A 357 -10.43 19.80 2.91
C GLY A 357 -11.67 19.08 2.36
N THR A 358 -11.74 17.75 2.53
CA THR A 358 -12.86 16.91 2.08
C THR A 358 -13.55 16.15 3.21
N TRP A 359 -13.22 16.48 4.46
CA TRP A 359 -13.91 15.99 5.65
C TRP A 359 -15.22 16.76 5.88
N PRO A 360 -16.32 16.11 6.29
CA PRO A 360 -16.52 14.67 6.55
C PRO A 360 -17.06 13.89 5.34
N THR A 361 -17.36 14.54 4.23
CA THR A 361 -18.09 13.96 3.08
C THR A 361 -17.26 12.91 2.31
N GLY A 362 -15.95 13.11 2.21
CA GLY A 362 -15.08 12.26 1.41
C GLY A 362 -15.06 12.63 -0.08
N THR A 363 -14.70 11.67 -0.92
CA THR A 363 -14.51 11.87 -2.36
C THR A 363 -15.03 10.67 -3.15
N VAL A 364 -15.23 10.82 -4.46
CA VAL A 364 -15.27 9.71 -5.42
C VAL A 364 -13.84 9.48 -5.91
N ARG A 365 -13.33 8.27 -5.72
CA ARG A 365 -11.97 7.89 -6.09
C ARG A 365 -11.98 6.93 -7.27
N PHE A 366 -11.26 7.29 -8.31
CA PHE A 366 -10.90 6.47 -9.45
C PHE A 366 -9.47 5.98 -9.26
N SER A 367 -9.22 4.72 -9.52
CA SER A 367 -7.85 4.20 -9.46
C SER A 367 -7.60 3.22 -10.58
N PHE A 368 -6.55 3.50 -11.33
CA PHE A 368 -6.11 2.77 -12.50
C PHE A 368 -5.04 1.74 -12.13
N GLY A 369 -4.97 0.67 -12.89
CA GLY A 369 -3.95 -0.36 -12.77
C GLY A 369 -3.59 -0.93 -14.15
N ILE A 370 -2.66 -1.87 -14.16
CA ILE A 370 -2.09 -2.44 -15.39
C ILE A 370 -3.15 -3.06 -16.34
N SER A 371 -4.28 -3.51 -15.81
CA SER A 371 -5.34 -4.12 -16.60
C SER A 371 -6.29 -3.12 -17.27
N ASN A 372 -6.27 -1.87 -16.85
CA ASN A 372 -7.16 -0.86 -17.42
C ASN A 372 -6.64 -0.36 -18.77
N THR A 373 -7.55 0.14 -19.61
CA THR A 373 -7.28 0.63 -20.94
C THR A 373 -7.54 2.13 -21.07
N GLU A 374 -6.95 2.77 -22.08
CA GLU A 374 -7.22 4.19 -22.39
C GLU A 374 -8.70 4.41 -22.71
N ALA A 375 -9.35 3.44 -23.39
CA ALA A 375 -10.78 3.51 -23.69
C ALA A 375 -11.64 3.49 -22.42
N GLU A 376 -11.27 2.72 -21.40
CA GLU A 376 -11.95 2.71 -20.10
C GLU A 376 -11.78 4.02 -19.33
N ALA A 377 -10.58 4.61 -19.38
CA ALA A 377 -10.30 5.92 -18.78
C ALA A 377 -11.12 7.03 -19.44
N ASP A 378 -11.20 7.03 -20.78
CA ASP A 378 -11.99 7.99 -21.54
C ASP A 378 -13.51 7.80 -21.31
N GLU A 379 -13.99 6.56 -21.28
CA GLU A 379 -15.39 6.27 -20.96
C GLU A 379 -15.77 6.74 -19.55
N ALA A 380 -14.93 6.51 -18.57
CA ALA A 380 -15.13 6.99 -17.20
C ALA A 380 -15.21 8.52 -17.16
N ALA A 381 -14.32 9.20 -17.86
CA ALA A 381 -14.34 10.66 -17.92
C ALA A 381 -15.61 11.19 -18.61
N ARG A 382 -16.04 10.56 -19.71
CA ARG A 382 -17.33 10.89 -20.38
C ARG A 382 -18.53 10.65 -19.48
N ALA A 383 -18.54 9.57 -18.71
CA ALA A 383 -19.61 9.26 -17.77
C ALA A 383 -19.70 10.31 -16.65
N VAL A 384 -18.58 10.74 -16.08
CA VAL A 384 -18.54 11.84 -15.09
C VAL A 384 -19.10 13.12 -15.71
N ALA A 385 -18.65 13.48 -16.91
CA ALA A 385 -19.13 14.67 -17.61
C ALA A 385 -20.65 14.63 -17.88
N ALA A 386 -21.16 13.47 -18.31
CA ALA A 386 -22.59 13.29 -18.57
C ALA A 386 -23.45 13.41 -17.30
N LEU A 387 -22.93 12.95 -16.15
CA LEU A 387 -23.64 13.01 -14.88
C LEU A 387 -23.55 14.37 -14.19
N CYS A 388 -22.44 15.10 -14.37
CA CYS A 388 -22.21 16.40 -13.72
C CYS A 388 -22.71 17.60 -14.53
N ARG A 389 -22.82 17.48 -15.86
CA ARG A 389 -23.40 18.56 -16.67
C ARG A 389 -24.92 18.56 -16.53
N PRO A 390 -25.56 19.75 -16.36
CA PRO A 390 -27.01 19.84 -16.31
C PRO A 390 -27.60 19.36 -17.65
N GLU A 391 -28.69 18.59 -17.58
CA GLU A 391 -29.45 18.23 -18.77
C GLU A 391 -29.81 19.51 -19.55
N ARG A 392 -29.40 19.63 -20.78
CA ARG A 392 -29.89 20.69 -21.65
C ARG A 392 -31.40 20.52 -21.75
N LYS A 393 -32.16 21.35 -21.03
CA LYS A 393 -33.62 21.46 -21.27
C LYS A 393 -33.77 21.92 -22.71
N THR A 394 -34.03 20.98 -23.63
CA THR A 394 -34.55 21.34 -24.92
C THR A 394 -35.99 21.82 -24.68
N TRP A 395 -36.14 23.13 -24.61
CA TRP A 395 -37.47 23.73 -24.72
C TRP A 395 -37.90 23.51 -26.19
N ASN A 396 -38.81 22.53 -26.38
CA ASN A 396 -39.59 22.43 -27.61
C ASN A 396 -40.81 23.37 -27.52
#